data_2b8f356202139cf38cff3efd6e975cbd
#
_entry.id   2b8f356202139cf38cff3efd6e975cbd
#
_cell.length_a   1.000
_cell.length_b   1.000
_cell.length_c   1.000
_cell.angle_alpha   90.00
_cell.angle_beta   90.00
_cell.angle_gamma   90.00
#
_symmetry.space_group_name_H-M   'P 1'
#
loop_
_entity.id
_entity.type
_entity.pdbx_description
1 polymer ?
#
loop_
_entity_poly.entity_id
_entity_poly.type
_entity_poly.pdbx_seq_one_letter_code
_entity_poly.pdbx_strand_id
1 'polypeptide(L)'
;MRAATDATAEAVVVPLHGARPEASREDDARRRLRAVLESGSKTQKQVAQAIDYSPSALSTWLRGEYPGDGAELAERVERYLERMAVVAEVRRPSWTQTSIAEGVMRAARYADTRAAIALVVGSPGQGKTTALRQYVKERRTAVMVTCWPGNAGAKALLEDLVEALGLRHRDMGRTLRATMAGVVEALRGTGRLLVVDEAQHLTAQALECLRHIHDETAVGMVLAGNLEVHPLLRREGAGQFAQLFSRIALTHRVPSVCLEADVAALARSAVPELDSGAVDALVAVVRGPGGDLRLLVRVLDLAQSLALQHRLPVTADIIIAASRSLGRQGGVL
;
A
#
# COMPACT_ATOMS: atom_id res chain seq x y z
N MET A 1 -52.66 -42.84 42.13
CA MET A 1 -52.97 -43.07 40.72
C MET A 1 -52.21 -42.04 39.87
N ARG A 2 -51.52 -42.55 38.90
CA ARG A 2 -50.79 -41.92 37.80
C ARG A 2 -49.40 -41.38 38.10
N ALA A 3 -48.45 -42.20 37.65
CA ALA A 3 -47.06 -42.00 37.42
C ALA A 3 -46.81 -40.85 36.35
N ALA A 4 -45.86 -40.01 36.60
CA ALA A 4 -45.25 -39.15 35.59
C ALA A 4 -43.83 -39.67 35.32
N THR A 5 -43.64 -40.08 34.10
CA THR A 5 -42.46 -40.69 33.50
C THR A 5 -41.35 -39.67 33.41
N ASP A 6 -40.24 -40.02 33.97
CA ASP A 6 -38.94 -39.34 33.81
C ASP A 6 -38.42 -39.63 32.40
N ALA A 7 -38.31 -38.61 31.58
CA ALA A 7 -37.66 -38.67 30.26
C ALA A 7 -36.27 -38.04 30.39
N THR A 8 -35.29 -38.88 30.66
CA THR A 8 -33.87 -38.54 30.55
C THR A 8 -33.56 -38.24 29.09
N ALA A 9 -33.29 -36.97 28.79
CA ALA A 9 -32.73 -36.54 27.54
C ALA A 9 -31.23 -36.95 27.48
N GLU A 10 -30.95 -38.02 26.77
CA GLU A 10 -29.60 -38.34 26.35
C GLU A 10 -29.07 -37.22 25.47
N ALA A 11 -28.08 -36.50 25.97
CA ALA A 11 -27.28 -35.56 25.21
C ALA A 11 -26.47 -36.36 24.17
N VAL A 12 -26.86 -36.26 22.90
CA VAL A 12 -26.07 -36.73 21.77
C VAL A 12 -24.79 -35.91 21.73
N VAL A 13 -23.70 -36.46 22.27
CA VAL A 13 -22.37 -35.96 22.11
C VAL A 13 -21.97 -36.24 20.66
N VAL A 14 -22.05 -35.23 19.78
CA VAL A 14 -21.48 -35.28 18.45
C VAL A 14 -19.97 -35.23 18.60
N PRO A 15 -19.20 -36.25 18.20
CA PRO A 15 -17.74 -36.19 18.28
C PRO A 15 -17.22 -35.19 17.26
N LEU A 16 -16.72 -34.05 17.75
CA LEU A 16 -15.89 -33.14 17.04
C LEU A 16 -14.56 -33.85 16.75
N HIS A 17 -14.25 -34.08 15.47
CA HIS A 17 -13.04 -34.69 14.92
C HIS A 17 -13.08 -36.23 14.72
N GLY A 18 -13.95 -36.68 13.84
CA GLY A 18 -13.68 -37.88 13.05
C GLY A 18 -12.62 -37.54 12.00
N ALA A 19 -11.45 -38.22 12.04
CA ALA A 19 -10.47 -38.13 10.97
C ALA A 19 -11.14 -38.49 9.64
N ARG A 20 -11.32 -37.52 8.74
CA ARG A 20 -11.83 -37.79 7.38
C ARG A 20 -10.83 -38.70 6.67
N PRO A 21 -11.27 -39.69 5.87
CA PRO A 21 -10.39 -40.48 5.03
C PRO A 21 -9.48 -39.59 4.18
N GLU A 22 -8.23 -39.96 3.99
CA GLU A 22 -7.25 -39.15 3.23
C GLU A 22 -7.74 -38.78 1.82
N ALA A 23 -8.38 -39.71 1.11
CA ALA A 23 -9.01 -39.45 -0.18
C ALA A 23 -10.06 -38.35 -0.14
N SER A 24 -10.82 -38.23 0.97
CA SER A 24 -11.81 -37.16 1.16
C SER A 24 -11.18 -35.79 1.39
N ARG A 25 -9.97 -35.73 1.98
CA ARG A 25 -9.22 -34.49 2.19
C ARG A 25 -8.63 -33.97 0.89
N GLU A 26 -8.03 -34.86 0.11
CA GLU A 26 -7.44 -34.53 -1.19
C GLU A 26 -8.49 -33.98 -2.15
N ASP A 27 -9.66 -34.59 -2.24
CA ASP A 27 -10.75 -34.12 -3.10
C ASP A 27 -11.33 -32.76 -2.63
N ASP A 28 -11.37 -32.52 -1.33
CA ASP A 28 -11.77 -31.22 -0.78
C ASP A 28 -10.76 -30.13 -1.11
N ALA A 29 -9.46 -30.41 -0.93
CA ALA A 29 -8.39 -29.49 -1.29
C ALA A 29 -8.40 -29.16 -2.81
N ARG A 30 -8.60 -30.17 -3.68
CA ARG A 30 -8.75 -29.98 -5.13
C ARG A 30 -9.93 -29.08 -5.47
N ARG A 31 -11.09 -29.30 -4.87
CA ARG A 31 -12.31 -28.52 -5.11
C ARG A 31 -12.11 -27.06 -4.71
N ARG A 32 -11.58 -26.83 -3.50
CA ARG A 32 -11.29 -25.48 -2.99
C ARG A 32 -10.27 -24.75 -3.86
N LEU A 33 -9.20 -25.45 -4.30
CA LEU A 33 -8.22 -24.82 -5.18
C LEU A 33 -8.79 -24.49 -6.56
N ARG A 34 -9.64 -25.35 -7.14
CA ARG A 34 -10.32 -25.04 -8.41
C ARG A 34 -11.15 -23.77 -8.28
N ALA A 35 -11.91 -23.60 -7.21
CA ALA A 35 -12.70 -22.37 -6.97
C ALA A 35 -11.82 -21.11 -6.93
N VAL A 36 -10.63 -21.19 -6.31
CA VAL A 36 -9.65 -20.07 -6.28
C VAL A 36 -9.12 -19.75 -7.68
N LEU A 37 -8.83 -20.75 -8.49
CA LEU A 37 -8.34 -20.58 -9.86
C LEU A 37 -9.43 -20.03 -10.78
N GLU A 38 -10.66 -20.51 -10.66
CA GLU A 38 -11.83 -20.05 -11.41
C GLU A 38 -12.23 -18.61 -11.10
N SER A 39 -12.04 -18.17 -9.85
CA SER A 39 -12.25 -16.76 -9.48
C SER A 39 -11.25 -15.79 -10.13
N GLY A 40 -10.21 -16.29 -10.79
CA GLY A 40 -9.16 -15.48 -11.41
C GLY A 40 -8.22 -14.77 -10.43
N SER A 41 -8.40 -14.98 -9.12
CA SER A 41 -7.59 -14.32 -8.07
C SER A 41 -6.12 -14.77 -8.09
N LYS A 42 -5.85 -16.00 -8.56
CA LYS A 42 -4.50 -16.56 -8.74
C LYS A 42 -4.43 -17.41 -9.99
N THR A 43 -3.27 -17.42 -10.63
CA THR A 43 -2.99 -18.35 -11.73
C THR A 43 -2.42 -19.67 -11.20
N GLN A 44 -2.65 -20.75 -11.92
CA GLN A 44 -2.08 -22.06 -11.57
C GLN A 44 -0.55 -22.04 -11.42
N LYS A 45 0.15 -21.26 -12.26
CA LYS A 45 1.60 -21.05 -12.17
C LYS A 45 2.01 -20.40 -10.84
N GLN A 46 1.28 -19.37 -10.40
CA GLN A 46 1.53 -18.69 -9.12
C GLN A 46 1.30 -19.62 -7.93
N VAL A 47 0.24 -20.44 -7.97
CA VAL A 47 -0.03 -21.40 -6.89
C VAL A 47 1.06 -22.48 -6.85
N ALA A 48 1.39 -23.08 -7.98
CA ALA A 48 2.44 -24.09 -8.08
C ALA A 48 3.77 -23.60 -7.51
N GLN A 49 4.16 -22.37 -7.87
CA GLN A 49 5.38 -21.75 -7.35
C GLN A 49 5.29 -21.50 -5.83
N ALA A 50 4.11 -21.11 -5.30
CA ALA A 50 3.92 -20.84 -3.89
C ALA A 50 3.95 -22.09 -2.99
N ILE A 51 3.64 -23.25 -3.54
CA ILE A 51 3.69 -24.54 -2.84
C ILE A 51 4.93 -25.39 -3.17
N ASP A 52 5.86 -24.81 -3.95
CA ASP A 52 7.11 -25.46 -4.38
C ASP A 52 6.88 -26.72 -5.22
N TYR A 53 5.99 -26.61 -6.23
CA TYR A 53 5.72 -27.65 -7.22
C TYR A 53 5.76 -27.09 -8.65
N SER A 54 5.95 -27.99 -9.63
CA SER A 54 5.84 -27.56 -11.03
C SER A 54 4.38 -27.32 -11.44
N PRO A 55 4.11 -26.40 -12.36
CA PRO A 55 2.76 -26.19 -12.87
C PRO A 55 2.14 -27.44 -13.51
N SER A 56 2.97 -28.32 -14.11
CA SER A 56 2.54 -29.59 -14.67
C SER A 56 2.11 -30.58 -13.60
N ALA A 57 2.86 -30.69 -12.49
CA ALA A 57 2.51 -31.55 -11.36
C ALA A 57 1.17 -31.10 -10.74
N LEU A 58 1.00 -29.79 -10.51
CA LEU A 58 -0.26 -29.25 -9.99
C LEU A 58 -1.42 -29.50 -10.96
N SER A 59 -1.19 -29.39 -12.27
CA SER A 59 -2.20 -29.69 -13.30
C SER A 59 -2.65 -31.13 -13.29
N THR A 60 -1.70 -32.08 -13.24
CA THR A 60 -2.03 -33.52 -13.17
C THR A 60 -2.73 -33.87 -11.87
N TRP A 61 -2.30 -33.28 -10.75
CA TRP A 61 -2.97 -33.46 -9.46
C TRP A 61 -4.41 -32.95 -9.48
N LEU A 62 -4.66 -31.77 -10.04
CA LEU A 62 -6.01 -31.22 -10.19
C LEU A 62 -6.91 -32.10 -11.02
N ARG A 63 -6.37 -32.87 -11.99
CA ARG A 63 -7.14 -33.86 -12.77
C ARG A 63 -7.35 -35.19 -12.05
N GLY A 64 -6.62 -35.44 -10.94
CA GLY A 64 -6.63 -36.73 -10.25
C GLY A 64 -5.69 -37.75 -10.88
N GLU A 65 -4.74 -37.34 -11.71
CA GLU A 65 -3.82 -38.18 -12.49
C GLU A 65 -2.37 -38.06 -12.00
N TYR A 66 -2.14 -37.51 -10.83
CA TYR A 66 -0.79 -37.26 -10.30
C TYR A 66 -0.12 -38.59 -9.88
N PRO A 67 1.03 -38.95 -10.45
CA PRO A 67 1.68 -40.24 -10.18
C PRO A 67 2.48 -40.29 -8.88
N GLY A 68 2.67 -39.15 -8.20
CA GLY A 68 3.39 -39.02 -6.95
C GLY A 68 2.47 -39.05 -5.72
N ASP A 69 3.01 -38.63 -4.57
CA ASP A 69 2.26 -38.55 -3.32
C ASP A 69 1.22 -37.42 -3.41
N GLY A 70 -0.02 -37.79 -3.69
CA GLY A 70 -1.15 -36.84 -3.77
C GLY A 70 -1.52 -36.27 -2.42
N ALA A 71 -1.30 -37.00 -1.32
CA ALA A 71 -1.60 -36.54 0.03
C ALA A 71 -0.65 -35.43 0.49
N GLU A 72 0.67 -35.56 0.20
CA GLU A 72 1.63 -34.49 0.49
C GLU A 72 1.28 -33.21 -0.28
N LEU A 73 0.92 -33.33 -1.55
CA LEU A 73 0.54 -32.18 -2.36
C LEU A 73 -0.74 -31.55 -1.83
N ALA A 74 -1.74 -32.35 -1.45
CA ALA A 74 -2.98 -31.88 -0.82
C ALA A 74 -2.70 -31.08 0.46
N GLU A 75 -1.83 -31.56 1.34
CA GLU A 75 -1.44 -30.86 2.57
C GLU A 75 -0.78 -29.51 2.29
N ARG A 76 0.08 -29.43 1.28
CA ARG A 76 0.70 -28.15 0.86
C ARG A 76 -0.33 -27.19 0.28
N VAL A 77 -1.29 -27.70 -0.49
CA VAL A 77 -2.41 -26.90 -1.02
C VAL A 77 -3.31 -26.42 0.12
N GLU A 78 -3.66 -27.26 1.08
CA GLU A 78 -4.46 -26.86 2.25
C GLU A 78 -3.77 -25.76 3.04
N ARG A 79 -2.49 -25.91 3.38
CA ARG A 79 -1.70 -24.87 4.06
C ARG A 79 -1.63 -23.56 3.26
N TYR A 80 -1.58 -23.64 1.94
CA TYR A 80 -1.64 -22.46 1.07
C TYR A 80 -3.02 -21.80 1.12
N LEU A 81 -4.10 -22.58 1.02
CA LEU A 81 -5.47 -22.08 1.06
C LEU A 81 -5.81 -21.48 2.43
N GLU A 82 -5.37 -22.09 3.52
CA GLU A 82 -5.53 -21.56 4.88
C GLU A 82 -4.82 -20.19 5.01
N ARG A 83 -3.57 -20.09 4.55
CA ARG A 83 -2.85 -18.80 4.53
C ARG A 83 -3.57 -17.75 3.69
N MET A 84 -4.10 -18.14 2.53
CA MET A 84 -4.90 -17.22 1.70
C MET A 84 -6.19 -16.78 2.39
N ALA A 85 -6.89 -17.67 3.09
CA ALA A 85 -8.09 -17.34 3.83
C ALA A 85 -7.78 -16.31 4.93
N VAL A 86 -6.74 -16.53 5.73
CA VAL A 86 -6.31 -15.56 6.75
C VAL A 86 -5.98 -14.21 6.12
N VAL A 87 -5.23 -14.20 5.01
CA VAL A 87 -4.90 -12.95 4.30
C VAL A 87 -6.14 -12.24 3.74
N ALA A 88 -7.14 -13.01 3.28
CA ALA A 88 -8.37 -12.46 2.72
C ALA A 88 -9.30 -11.89 3.82
N GLU A 89 -9.25 -12.43 5.03
CA GLU A 89 -10.02 -11.95 6.17
C GLU A 89 -9.41 -10.72 6.84
N VAL A 90 -8.08 -10.52 6.70
CA VAL A 90 -7.40 -9.31 7.19
C VAL A 90 -7.78 -8.12 6.30
N ARG A 91 -8.54 -7.21 6.88
CA ARG A 91 -8.97 -5.99 6.19
C ARG A 91 -7.96 -4.88 6.38
N ARG A 92 -7.44 -4.36 5.30
CA ARG A 92 -6.61 -3.14 5.35
C ARG A 92 -7.48 -1.91 5.44
N PRO A 93 -7.00 -0.85 6.13
CA PRO A 93 -7.71 0.42 6.15
C PRO A 93 -8.06 0.88 4.72
N SER A 94 -9.33 1.20 4.50
CA SER A 94 -9.76 1.84 3.27
C SER A 94 -9.28 3.30 3.25
N TRP A 95 -9.39 3.95 2.08
CA TRP A 95 -9.13 5.38 2.02
C TRP A 95 -9.96 6.13 3.07
N THR A 96 -9.27 6.87 3.92
CA THR A 96 -9.87 7.69 4.97
C THR A 96 -9.29 9.09 4.88
N GLN A 97 -10.15 10.10 4.86
CA GLN A 97 -9.74 11.49 4.82
C GLN A 97 -9.25 11.91 6.22
N THR A 98 -7.95 11.73 6.47
CA THR A 98 -7.28 12.19 7.68
C THR A 98 -6.93 13.68 7.58
N SER A 99 -6.65 14.33 8.70
CA SER A 99 -6.17 15.71 8.73
C SER A 99 -4.88 15.90 7.92
N ILE A 100 -3.99 14.89 7.95
CA ILE A 100 -2.77 14.84 7.16
C ILE A 100 -3.10 14.77 5.67
N ALA A 101 -4.00 13.85 5.28
CA ALA A 101 -4.41 13.71 3.89
C ALA A 101 -5.05 14.98 3.37
N GLU A 102 -5.90 15.61 4.17
CA GLU A 102 -6.54 16.88 3.81
C GLU A 102 -5.52 18.00 3.58
N GLY A 103 -4.50 18.11 4.44
CA GLY A 103 -3.42 19.09 4.28
C GLY A 103 -2.63 18.88 3.00
N VAL A 104 -2.27 17.63 2.69
CA VAL A 104 -1.56 17.26 1.45
C VAL A 104 -2.43 17.54 0.22
N MET A 105 -3.70 17.14 0.23
CA MET A 105 -4.63 17.38 -0.88
C MET A 105 -4.91 18.86 -1.09
N ARG A 106 -4.95 19.66 -0.01
CA ARG A 106 -5.08 21.12 -0.09
C ARG A 106 -3.87 21.76 -0.76
N ALA A 107 -2.65 21.30 -0.46
CA ALA A 107 -1.44 21.76 -1.13
C ALA A 107 -1.44 21.38 -2.63
N ALA A 108 -1.87 20.16 -2.96
CA ALA A 108 -2.02 19.72 -4.34
C ALA A 108 -3.06 20.56 -5.10
N ARG A 109 -4.20 20.82 -4.48
CA ARG A 109 -5.26 21.68 -5.05
C ARG A 109 -4.78 23.10 -5.29
N TYR A 110 -3.98 23.65 -4.36
CA TYR A 110 -3.39 24.98 -4.55
C TYR A 110 -2.48 25.00 -5.79
N ALA A 111 -1.56 24.03 -5.91
CA ALA A 111 -0.68 23.90 -7.07
C ALA A 111 -1.45 23.78 -8.39
N ASP A 112 -2.49 22.94 -8.39
CA ASP A 112 -3.36 22.69 -9.55
C ASP A 112 -4.13 23.95 -9.98
N THR A 113 -4.76 24.65 -9.04
CA THR A 113 -5.63 25.81 -9.35
C THR A 113 -4.85 27.08 -9.65
N ARG A 114 -3.64 27.22 -9.13
CA ARG A 114 -2.79 28.40 -9.30
C ARG A 114 -1.69 28.20 -10.34
N ALA A 115 -1.63 27.04 -10.97
CA ALA A 115 -0.52 26.68 -11.85
C ALA A 115 0.84 26.97 -11.17
N ALA A 116 0.98 26.57 -9.91
CA ALA A 116 2.11 26.91 -9.06
C ALA A 116 2.88 25.64 -8.62
N ILE A 117 4.10 25.83 -8.09
CA ILE A 117 4.84 24.72 -7.45
C ILE A 117 4.51 24.70 -5.95
N ALA A 118 4.00 23.56 -5.47
CA ALA A 118 3.86 23.28 -4.04
C ALA A 118 4.85 22.21 -3.59
N LEU A 119 5.47 22.43 -2.43
CA LEU A 119 6.35 21.47 -1.77
C LEU A 119 5.62 20.82 -0.60
N VAL A 120 5.55 19.48 -0.57
CA VAL A 120 4.97 18.68 0.51
C VAL A 120 6.07 17.90 1.21
N VAL A 121 6.39 18.31 2.44
CA VAL A 121 7.53 17.78 3.21
C VAL A 121 7.05 17.09 4.48
N GLY A 122 7.58 15.91 4.76
CA GLY A 122 7.26 15.19 5.99
C GLY A 122 8.02 13.87 6.09
N SER A 123 8.02 13.28 7.27
CA SER A 123 8.67 12.00 7.54
C SER A 123 8.07 10.86 6.70
N PRO A 124 8.83 9.79 6.42
CA PRO A 124 8.27 8.58 5.80
C PRO A 124 7.10 8.02 6.63
N GLY A 125 6.17 7.32 5.99
CA GLY A 125 5.08 6.62 6.70
C GLY A 125 3.87 7.48 7.06
N GLN A 126 3.89 8.80 6.87
CA GLN A 126 2.80 9.72 7.24
C GLN A 126 1.66 9.83 6.21
N GLY A 127 1.64 9.01 5.18
CA GLY A 127 0.51 8.95 4.24
C GLY A 127 0.56 9.96 3.09
N LYS A 128 1.65 10.72 2.87
CA LYS A 128 1.82 11.66 1.74
C LYS A 128 1.49 11.03 0.39
N THR A 129 2.18 9.94 0.06
CA THR A 129 1.98 9.19 -1.19
C THR A 129 0.53 8.72 -1.36
N THR A 130 -0.09 8.24 -0.29
CA THR A 130 -1.48 7.77 -0.31
C THR A 130 -2.45 8.92 -0.62
N ALA A 131 -2.26 10.06 0.02
CA ALA A 131 -3.07 11.26 -0.22
C ALA A 131 -2.89 11.80 -1.65
N LEU A 132 -1.65 11.84 -2.16
CA LEU A 132 -1.36 12.28 -3.52
C LEU A 132 -1.93 11.33 -4.57
N ARG A 133 -1.82 10.01 -4.37
CA ARG A 133 -2.45 9.01 -5.25
C ARG A 133 -3.97 9.16 -5.28
N GLN A 134 -4.58 9.44 -4.14
CA GLN A 134 -6.02 9.69 -4.09
C GLN A 134 -6.39 10.97 -4.84
N TYR A 135 -5.62 12.04 -4.68
CA TYR A 135 -5.82 13.28 -5.43
C TYR A 135 -5.74 13.05 -6.95
N VAL A 136 -4.72 12.34 -7.41
CA VAL A 136 -4.54 12.00 -8.84
C VAL A 136 -5.69 11.11 -9.35
N LYS A 137 -6.19 10.19 -8.53
CA LYS A 137 -7.37 9.36 -8.87
C LYS A 137 -8.63 10.19 -9.06
N GLU A 138 -8.84 11.21 -8.22
CA GLU A 138 -9.98 12.12 -8.28
C GLU A 138 -9.82 13.14 -9.42
N ARG A 139 -8.60 13.59 -9.67
CA ARG A 139 -8.26 14.59 -10.69
C ARG A 139 -7.64 13.91 -11.91
N ARG A 140 -8.47 13.46 -12.85
CA ARG A 140 -8.06 12.69 -14.05
C ARG A 140 -7.01 13.38 -14.94
N THR A 141 -6.86 14.69 -14.84
CA THR A 141 -5.84 15.46 -15.56
C THR A 141 -4.51 15.54 -14.81
N ALA A 142 -4.45 15.10 -13.55
CA ALA A 142 -3.20 14.99 -12.81
C ALA A 142 -2.44 13.72 -13.19
N VAL A 143 -1.13 13.81 -13.26
CA VAL A 143 -0.22 12.67 -13.48
C VAL A 143 0.79 12.60 -12.35
N MET A 144 1.22 11.39 -12.00
CA MET A 144 2.14 11.17 -10.89
C MET A 144 3.30 10.29 -11.32
N VAL A 145 4.51 10.71 -10.98
CA VAL A 145 5.71 9.90 -11.04
C VAL A 145 6.28 9.72 -9.63
N THR A 146 6.85 8.56 -9.36
CA THR A 146 7.51 8.27 -8.07
C THR A 146 9.00 8.06 -8.32
N CYS A 147 9.81 8.89 -7.69
CA CYS A 147 11.26 8.84 -7.85
C CYS A 147 11.89 7.83 -6.89
N TRP A 148 12.95 7.19 -7.33
CA TRP A 148 13.78 6.28 -6.55
C TRP A 148 15.23 6.39 -7.06
N PRO A 149 16.24 5.88 -6.35
CA PRO A 149 17.64 6.06 -6.76
C PRO A 149 17.97 5.63 -8.20
N GLY A 150 17.23 4.66 -8.77
CA GLY A 150 17.45 4.17 -10.13
C GLY A 150 16.89 5.08 -11.24
N ASN A 151 15.91 5.95 -10.93
CA ASN A 151 15.34 6.91 -11.89
C ASN A 151 15.58 8.38 -11.50
N ALA A 152 16.62 8.64 -10.68
CA ALA A 152 16.92 9.97 -10.13
C ALA A 152 17.40 11.01 -11.18
N GLY A 153 17.89 10.55 -12.32
CA GLY A 153 18.47 11.39 -13.36
C GLY A 153 17.45 12.03 -14.30
N ALA A 154 17.84 13.11 -14.94
CA ALA A 154 16.98 13.86 -15.86
C ALA A 154 16.37 13.02 -16.98
N LYS A 155 17.17 12.11 -17.58
CA LYS A 155 16.69 11.26 -18.67
C LYS A 155 15.60 10.31 -18.19
N ALA A 156 15.86 9.58 -17.11
CA ALA A 156 14.90 8.62 -16.54
C ALA A 156 13.62 9.31 -16.07
N LEU A 157 13.73 10.46 -15.39
CA LEU A 157 12.57 11.28 -15.03
C LEU A 157 11.70 11.66 -16.23
N LEU A 158 12.32 12.09 -17.34
CA LEU A 158 11.56 12.43 -18.55
C LEU A 158 10.93 11.21 -19.20
N GLU A 159 11.58 10.05 -19.17
CA GLU A 159 11.01 8.78 -19.64
C GLU A 159 9.78 8.38 -18.80
N ASP A 160 9.86 8.50 -17.48
CA ASP A 160 8.73 8.26 -16.58
C ASP A 160 7.57 9.26 -16.83
N LEU A 161 7.89 10.53 -17.10
CA LEU A 161 6.86 11.52 -17.45
C LEU A 161 6.20 11.20 -18.80
N VAL A 162 6.94 10.75 -19.80
CA VAL A 162 6.41 10.31 -21.10
C VAL A 162 5.42 9.16 -20.90
N GLU A 163 5.77 8.17 -20.07
CA GLU A 163 4.88 7.06 -19.73
C GLU A 163 3.63 7.53 -18.97
N ALA A 164 3.80 8.34 -17.92
CA ALA A 164 2.71 8.86 -17.12
C ALA A 164 1.74 9.75 -17.90
N LEU A 165 2.23 10.45 -18.91
CA LEU A 165 1.44 11.26 -19.84
C LEU A 165 0.75 10.44 -20.94
N GLY A 166 1.04 9.14 -21.04
CA GLY A 166 0.53 8.25 -22.07
C GLY A 166 1.12 8.52 -23.47
N LEU A 167 2.30 9.13 -23.52
CA LEU A 167 2.98 9.44 -24.78
C LEU A 167 3.78 8.22 -25.25
N ARG A 168 4.08 8.17 -26.55
CA ARG A 168 4.85 7.07 -27.11
C ARG A 168 6.33 7.46 -27.21
N HIS A 169 7.22 6.68 -26.61
CA HIS A 169 8.67 6.92 -26.64
C HIS A 169 9.23 7.09 -28.06
N ARG A 170 8.69 6.37 -29.05
CA ARG A 170 9.10 6.47 -30.46
C ARG A 170 8.84 7.85 -31.08
N ASP A 171 7.89 8.60 -30.52
CA ASP A 171 7.49 9.91 -31.04
C ASP A 171 8.27 11.06 -30.37
N MET A 172 9.07 10.74 -29.31
CA MET A 172 9.78 11.73 -28.48
C MET A 172 11.23 12.03 -28.94
N GLY A 173 11.77 11.32 -29.89
CA GLY A 173 13.17 11.42 -30.27
C GLY A 173 14.14 10.81 -29.24
N ARG A 174 15.42 10.65 -29.63
CA ARG A 174 16.41 9.87 -28.84
C ARG A 174 17.28 10.71 -27.90
N THR A 175 17.22 12.01 -27.98
CA THR A 175 18.04 12.91 -27.15
C THR A 175 17.25 13.48 -25.98
N LEU A 176 17.93 13.77 -24.88
CA LEU A 176 17.33 14.44 -23.74
C LEU A 176 16.56 15.71 -24.12
N ARG A 177 17.17 16.51 -25.04
CA ARG A 177 16.54 17.73 -25.54
C ARG A 177 15.26 17.46 -26.33
N ALA A 178 15.23 16.44 -27.16
CA ALA A 178 14.04 16.10 -27.95
C ALA A 178 12.90 15.55 -27.03
N THR A 179 13.24 14.69 -26.06
CA THR A 179 12.28 14.20 -25.09
C THR A 179 11.71 15.35 -24.26
N MET A 180 12.55 16.27 -23.80
CA MET A 180 12.13 17.48 -23.08
C MET A 180 11.14 18.31 -23.91
N ALA A 181 11.48 18.58 -25.17
CA ALA A 181 10.61 19.35 -26.05
C ALA A 181 9.25 18.68 -26.25
N GLY A 182 9.23 17.35 -26.40
CA GLY A 182 7.98 16.57 -26.50
C GLY A 182 7.13 16.62 -25.24
N VAL A 183 7.76 16.52 -24.05
CA VAL A 183 7.03 16.64 -22.75
C VAL A 183 6.46 18.05 -22.58
N VAL A 184 7.23 19.09 -22.88
CA VAL A 184 6.78 20.50 -22.82
C VAL A 184 5.60 20.72 -23.76
N GLU A 185 5.68 20.26 -25.00
CA GLU A 185 4.60 20.41 -25.98
C GLU A 185 3.33 19.67 -25.54
N ALA A 186 3.47 18.46 -25.00
CA ALA A 186 2.34 17.65 -24.50
C ALA A 186 1.67 18.25 -23.26
N LEU A 187 2.35 19.10 -22.51
CA LEU A 187 1.82 19.75 -21.30
C LEU A 187 1.29 21.16 -21.56
N ARG A 188 1.74 21.83 -22.59
CA ARG A 188 1.41 23.23 -22.90
C ARG A 188 -0.10 23.42 -23.04
N GLY A 189 -0.64 24.35 -22.26
CA GLY A 189 -2.07 24.71 -22.30
C GLY A 189 -3.05 23.63 -21.80
N THR A 190 -2.55 22.53 -21.21
CA THR A 190 -3.41 21.43 -20.74
C THR A 190 -4.03 21.64 -19.39
N GLY A 191 -3.50 22.55 -18.56
CA GLY A 191 -3.89 22.73 -17.16
C GLY A 191 -3.69 21.45 -16.32
N ARG A 192 -2.78 20.57 -16.69
CA ARG A 192 -2.46 19.38 -15.91
C ARG A 192 -1.69 19.72 -14.64
N LEU A 193 -1.81 18.83 -13.64
CA LEU A 193 -0.97 18.85 -12.46
C LEU A 193 0.08 17.73 -12.58
N LEU A 194 1.35 18.08 -12.37
CA LEU A 194 2.43 17.10 -12.21
C LEU A 194 2.67 16.84 -10.73
N VAL A 195 2.60 15.59 -10.31
CA VAL A 195 2.95 15.14 -8.96
C VAL A 195 4.23 14.32 -9.02
N VAL A 196 5.26 14.79 -8.33
CA VAL A 196 6.57 14.12 -8.23
C VAL A 196 6.75 13.70 -6.78
N ASP A 197 6.58 12.40 -6.53
CA ASP A 197 6.74 11.81 -5.20
C ASP A 197 8.17 11.31 -4.99
N GLU A 198 8.60 11.25 -3.72
CA GLU A 198 9.97 10.90 -3.31
C GLU A 198 11.05 11.78 -4.01
N ALA A 199 10.73 13.07 -4.18
CA ALA A 199 11.55 14.03 -4.92
C ALA A 199 12.96 14.24 -4.33
N GLN A 200 13.24 13.80 -3.09
CA GLN A 200 14.58 13.80 -2.51
C GLN A 200 15.59 12.93 -3.26
N HIS A 201 15.13 12.01 -4.10
CA HIS A 201 16.02 11.19 -4.91
C HIS A 201 16.50 11.88 -6.20
N LEU A 202 15.83 12.97 -6.61
CA LEU A 202 16.16 13.65 -7.86
C LEU A 202 17.54 14.33 -7.84
N THR A 203 18.26 14.22 -8.94
CA THR A 203 19.49 14.99 -9.18
C THR A 203 19.17 16.46 -9.43
N ALA A 204 20.19 17.32 -9.29
CA ALA A 204 20.10 18.72 -9.64
C ALA A 204 19.59 18.93 -11.08
N GLN A 205 20.11 18.16 -12.03
CA GLN A 205 19.72 18.25 -13.44
C GLN A 205 18.24 17.86 -13.65
N ALA A 206 17.74 16.86 -12.92
CA ALA A 206 16.34 16.46 -12.98
C ALA A 206 15.41 17.55 -12.41
N LEU A 207 15.79 18.19 -11.31
CA LEU A 207 15.05 19.32 -10.74
C LEU A 207 15.03 20.53 -11.68
N GLU A 208 16.14 20.82 -12.39
CA GLU A 208 16.16 21.85 -13.42
C GLU A 208 15.27 21.52 -14.62
N CYS A 209 15.14 20.24 -14.99
CA CYS A 209 14.16 19.81 -15.98
C CYS A 209 12.72 20.10 -15.53
N LEU A 210 12.39 19.82 -14.28
CA LEU A 210 11.05 20.13 -13.73
C LEU A 210 10.79 21.64 -13.71
N ARG A 211 11.79 22.45 -13.30
CA ARG A 211 11.69 23.90 -13.35
C ARG A 211 11.42 24.40 -14.77
N HIS A 212 12.19 23.90 -15.73
CA HIS A 212 12.02 24.29 -17.15
C HIS A 212 10.62 23.91 -17.67
N ILE A 213 10.13 22.70 -17.35
CA ILE A 213 8.76 22.30 -17.71
C ILE A 213 7.74 23.28 -17.13
N HIS A 214 7.86 23.62 -15.84
CA HIS A 214 6.95 24.57 -15.21
C HIS A 214 7.00 25.96 -15.88
N ASP A 215 8.20 26.51 -16.11
CA ASP A 215 8.39 27.83 -16.70
C ASP A 215 7.82 27.91 -18.14
N GLU A 216 7.96 26.82 -18.95
CA GLU A 216 7.48 26.79 -20.33
C GLU A 216 6.00 26.48 -20.50
N THR A 217 5.39 25.82 -19.54
CA THR A 217 4.03 25.28 -19.70
C THR A 217 3.03 25.86 -18.73
N ALA A 218 3.49 26.51 -17.66
CA ALA A 218 2.70 26.97 -16.54
C ALA A 218 1.80 25.88 -15.94
N VAL A 219 2.22 24.60 -15.97
CA VAL A 219 1.49 23.51 -15.30
C VAL A 219 1.73 23.57 -13.81
N GLY A 220 0.72 23.26 -13.02
CA GLY A 220 0.87 23.09 -11.58
C GLY A 220 1.78 21.91 -11.25
N MET A 221 2.55 22.00 -10.16
CA MET A 221 3.48 20.94 -9.77
C MET A 221 3.47 20.72 -8.25
N VAL A 222 3.47 19.46 -7.84
CA VAL A 222 3.70 19.05 -6.44
C VAL A 222 4.99 18.28 -6.36
N LEU A 223 5.93 18.76 -5.54
CA LEU A 223 7.13 18.02 -5.17
C LEU A 223 6.94 17.49 -3.75
N ALA A 224 6.91 16.18 -3.58
CA ALA A 224 6.70 15.55 -2.28
C ALA A 224 7.90 14.69 -1.88
N GLY A 225 8.19 14.65 -0.57
CA GLY A 225 9.31 13.84 -0.08
C GLY A 225 9.52 13.91 1.42
N ASN A 226 10.67 13.39 1.87
CA ASN A 226 11.07 13.46 3.27
C ASN A 226 11.69 14.82 3.63
N LEU A 227 12.05 15.02 4.92
CA LEU A 227 12.61 16.29 5.39
C LEU A 227 13.93 16.69 4.73
N GLU A 228 14.65 15.74 4.11
CA GLU A 228 15.93 16.01 3.43
C GLU A 228 15.74 16.79 2.12
N VAL A 229 14.54 16.73 1.52
CA VAL A 229 14.24 17.50 0.31
C VAL A 229 14.43 19.00 0.58
N HIS A 230 13.97 19.49 1.72
CA HIS A 230 14.05 20.92 2.05
C HIS A 230 15.48 21.43 2.28
N PRO A 231 16.37 20.73 3.02
CA PRO A 231 17.78 21.12 3.14
C PRO A 231 18.57 21.01 1.82
N LEU A 232 18.31 19.99 1.00
CA LEU A 232 18.97 19.84 -0.29
C LEU A 232 18.68 21.02 -1.20
N LEU A 233 17.47 21.50 -1.16
CA LEU A 233 17.05 22.68 -1.87
C LEU A 233 17.66 23.99 -1.32
N ARG A 234 18.13 24.02 -0.05
CA ARG A 234 18.71 25.20 0.63
C ARG A 234 20.23 25.20 0.73
N ARG A 235 20.95 24.12 0.36
CA ARG A 235 22.41 24.04 0.52
C ARG A 235 23.11 25.15 -0.25
N GLU A 236 24.02 25.82 0.45
CA GLU A 236 24.97 26.78 -0.13
C GLU A 236 25.84 26.11 -1.20
N GLY A 237 25.95 26.69 -2.34
CA GLY A 237 26.48 26.09 -3.57
C GLY A 237 25.39 25.81 -4.58
N ALA A 238 24.21 25.94 -4.21
CA ALA A 238 22.90 25.82 -4.70
C ALA A 238 22.44 26.97 -5.63
N GLY A 239 23.32 27.66 -6.29
CA GLY A 239 22.89 28.64 -7.32
C GLY A 239 21.96 28.02 -8.36
N GLN A 240 22.14 26.74 -8.64
CA GLN A 240 21.26 25.96 -9.51
C GLN A 240 19.89 25.70 -8.88
N PHE A 241 19.78 25.57 -7.54
CA PHE A 241 18.52 25.28 -6.85
C PHE A 241 17.77 26.55 -6.44
N ALA A 242 18.46 27.67 -6.25
CA ALA A 242 17.82 28.94 -5.89
C ALA A 242 16.71 29.33 -6.88
N GLN A 243 16.87 28.96 -8.15
CA GLN A 243 15.88 29.24 -9.19
C GLN A 243 14.60 28.41 -9.04
N LEU A 244 14.69 27.13 -8.68
CA LEU A 244 13.50 26.31 -8.40
C LEU A 244 12.79 26.80 -7.12
N PHE A 245 13.57 27.16 -6.09
CA PHE A 245 13.03 27.70 -4.85
C PHE A 245 12.19 28.97 -5.04
N SER A 246 12.66 29.86 -5.89
CA SER A 246 11.93 31.11 -6.18
C SER A 246 10.55 30.87 -6.82
N ARG A 247 10.30 29.66 -7.33
CA ARG A 247 9.03 29.24 -7.91
C ARG A 247 8.13 28.50 -6.95
N ILE A 248 8.65 28.06 -5.78
CA ILE A 248 7.82 27.38 -4.79
C ILE A 248 6.91 28.42 -4.13
N ALA A 249 5.63 28.34 -4.47
CA ALA A 249 4.60 29.25 -3.96
C ALA A 249 4.03 28.78 -2.61
N LEU A 250 4.09 27.49 -2.32
CA LEU A 250 3.56 26.91 -1.08
C LEU A 250 4.47 25.80 -0.57
N THR A 251 4.79 25.82 0.73
CA THR A 251 5.42 24.69 1.43
C THR A 251 4.45 24.19 2.50
N HIS A 252 3.95 22.97 2.32
CA HIS A 252 3.18 22.24 3.31
C HIS A 252 4.06 21.27 4.07
N ARG A 253 4.20 21.48 5.38
CA ARG A 253 4.88 20.55 6.28
C ARG A 253 3.85 19.62 6.89
N VAL A 254 3.98 18.33 6.59
CA VAL A 254 3.12 17.31 7.17
C VAL A 254 3.43 17.18 8.66
N PRO A 255 2.43 17.24 9.55
CA PRO A 255 2.65 17.08 10.97
C PRO A 255 3.30 15.73 11.31
N SER A 256 4.24 15.74 12.24
CA SER A 256 4.90 14.49 12.71
C SER A 256 4.00 13.65 13.62
N VAL A 257 2.96 14.25 14.18
CA VAL A 257 2.02 13.58 15.10
C VAL A 257 0.66 13.51 14.44
N CYS A 258 0.09 12.30 14.39
CA CYS A 258 -1.28 12.07 13.93
C CYS A 258 -2.28 12.42 15.03
N LEU A 259 -3.42 12.97 14.63
CA LEU A 259 -4.54 13.18 15.54
C LEU A 259 -5.17 11.85 15.96
N GLU A 260 -5.63 11.74 17.20
CA GLU A 260 -6.34 10.55 17.70
C GLU A 260 -7.54 10.19 16.83
N ALA A 261 -8.29 11.20 16.42
CA ALA A 261 -9.43 11.03 15.53
C ALA A 261 -9.05 10.38 14.19
N ASP A 262 -7.88 10.73 13.63
CA ASP A 262 -7.38 10.15 12.38
C ASP A 262 -6.98 8.68 12.59
N VAL A 263 -6.30 8.37 13.69
CA VAL A 263 -5.94 6.99 14.06
C VAL A 263 -7.19 6.15 14.25
N ALA A 264 -8.17 6.65 14.99
CA ALA A 264 -9.45 5.98 15.22
C ALA A 264 -10.22 5.74 13.91
N ALA A 265 -10.30 6.76 13.04
CA ALA A 265 -11.00 6.65 11.76
C ALA A 265 -10.34 5.61 10.84
N LEU A 266 -9.01 5.64 10.72
CA LEU A 266 -8.26 4.64 9.94
C LEU A 266 -8.44 3.23 10.51
N ALA A 267 -8.28 3.06 11.82
CA ALA A 267 -8.41 1.77 12.47
C ALA A 267 -9.81 1.17 12.29
N ARG A 268 -10.86 1.96 12.52
CA ARG A 268 -12.25 1.51 12.34
C ARG A 268 -12.64 1.28 10.89
N SER A 269 -11.95 1.89 9.92
CA SER A 269 -12.17 1.58 8.51
C SER A 269 -11.75 0.15 8.15
N ALA A 270 -10.80 -0.43 8.89
CA ALA A 270 -10.37 -1.82 8.74
C ALA A 270 -11.13 -2.76 9.69
N VAL A 271 -11.29 -2.35 10.94
CA VAL A 271 -11.95 -3.13 12.01
C VAL A 271 -13.04 -2.25 12.64
N PRO A 272 -14.28 -2.28 12.11
CA PRO A 272 -15.36 -1.40 12.57
C PRO A 272 -15.72 -1.54 14.05
N GLU A 273 -15.53 -2.74 14.61
CA GLU A 273 -15.95 -3.11 15.98
C GLU A 273 -14.87 -2.85 17.04
N LEU A 274 -13.81 -2.08 16.71
CA LEU A 274 -12.79 -1.73 17.69
C LEU A 274 -13.39 -0.92 18.85
N ASP A 275 -13.16 -1.42 20.06
CA ASP A 275 -13.51 -0.70 21.29
C ASP A 275 -12.57 0.49 21.55
N SER A 276 -12.89 1.30 22.55
CA SER A 276 -12.08 2.47 22.90
C SER A 276 -10.68 2.08 23.38
N GLY A 277 -10.56 1.00 24.16
CA GLY A 277 -9.26 0.55 24.68
C GLY A 277 -8.30 0.10 23.56
N ALA A 278 -8.83 -0.59 22.54
CA ALA A 278 -8.07 -0.95 21.35
C ALA A 278 -7.62 0.28 20.54
N VAL A 279 -8.48 1.28 20.40
CA VAL A 279 -8.12 2.55 19.75
C VAL A 279 -7.04 3.28 20.54
N ASP A 280 -7.16 3.37 21.86
CA ASP A 280 -6.18 4.03 22.73
C ASP A 280 -4.81 3.34 22.65
N ALA A 281 -4.79 2.00 22.59
CA ALA A 281 -3.55 1.24 22.36
C ALA A 281 -2.89 1.58 21.00
N LEU A 282 -3.68 1.71 19.93
CA LEU A 282 -3.17 2.12 18.62
C LEU A 282 -2.65 3.56 18.62
N VAL A 283 -3.35 4.48 19.29
CA VAL A 283 -2.90 5.87 19.47
C VAL A 283 -1.56 5.91 20.20
N ALA A 284 -1.41 5.12 21.27
CA ALA A 284 -0.14 5.02 22.01
C ALA A 284 1.00 4.50 21.12
N VAL A 285 0.73 3.50 20.27
CA VAL A 285 1.70 2.97 19.29
C VAL A 285 2.15 4.04 18.30
N VAL A 286 1.20 4.78 17.72
CA VAL A 286 1.50 5.81 16.69
C VAL A 286 2.20 7.02 17.28
N ARG A 287 1.95 7.34 18.54
CA ARG A 287 2.62 8.46 19.27
C ARG A 287 3.93 8.06 19.91
N GLY A 288 4.20 6.77 20.00
CA GLY A 288 5.46 6.26 20.55
C GLY A 288 6.67 6.51 19.64
N PRO A 289 7.88 6.21 20.11
CA PRO A 289 9.10 6.35 19.33
C PRO A 289 9.02 5.55 18.02
N GLY A 290 9.28 6.21 16.88
CA GLY A 290 9.20 5.60 15.55
C GLY A 290 7.78 5.31 15.07
N GLY A 291 6.74 5.80 15.77
CA GLY A 291 5.35 5.62 15.38
C GLY A 291 4.96 6.49 14.19
N ASP A 292 4.26 5.89 13.24
CA ASP A 292 3.71 6.54 12.04
C ASP A 292 2.45 5.78 11.57
N LEU A 293 1.78 6.28 10.53
CA LEU A 293 0.61 5.59 9.96
C LEU A 293 0.96 4.26 9.28
N ARG A 294 2.20 4.07 8.83
CA ARG A 294 2.67 2.79 8.29
C ARG A 294 2.75 1.74 9.40
N LEU A 295 3.26 2.12 10.56
CA LEU A 295 3.29 1.23 11.72
C LEU A 295 1.87 0.88 12.17
N LEU A 296 0.95 1.86 12.21
CA LEU A 296 -0.47 1.61 12.50
C LEU A 296 -1.03 0.49 11.62
N VAL A 297 -0.87 0.60 10.30
CA VAL A 297 -1.38 -0.41 9.36
C VAL A 297 -0.75 -1.78 9.61
N ARG A 298 0.57 -1.83 9.84
CA ARG A 298 1.28 -3.09 10.12
C ARG A 298 0.83 -3.73 11.44
N VAL A 299 0.60 -2.94 12.48
CA VAL A 299 0.09 -3.42 13.76
C VAL A 299 -1.33 -3.95 13.62
N LEU A 300 -2.20 -3.25 12.88
CA LEU A 300 -3.55 -3.70 12.59
C LEU A 300 -3.57 -5.00 11.78
N ASP A 301 -2.75 -5.13 10.74
CA ASP A 301 -2.64 -6.35 9.93
C ASP A 301 -2.24 -7.54 10.82
N LEU A 302 -1.22 -7.36 11.68
CA LEU A 302 -0.75 -8.42 12.57
C LEU A 302 -1.78 -8.73 13.68
N ALA A 303 -2.39 -7.71 14.28
CA ALA A 303 -3.40 -7.88 15.32
C ALA A 303 -4.62 -8.65 14.80
N GLN A 304 -5.12 -8.33 13.60
CA GLN A 304 -6.18 -9.09 12.95
C GLN A 304 -5.77 -10.55 12.70
N SER A 305 -4.55 -10.78 12.20
CA SER A 305 -4.03 -12.13 11.96
C SER A 305 -3.97 -12.96 13.25
N LEU A 306 -3.50 -12.38 14.38
CA LEU A 306 -3.46 -13.03 15.68
C LEU A 306 -4.88 -13.29 16.22
N ALA A 307 -5.78 -12.32 16.10
CA ALA A 307 -7.16 -12.46 16.51
C ALA A 307 -7.88 -13.59 15.77
N LEU A 308 -7.69 -13.70 14.46
CA LEU A 308 -8.24 -14.78 13.62
C LEU A 308 -7.71 -16.15 14.02
N GLN A 309 -6.39 -16.28 14.27
CA GLN A 309 -5.77 -17.55 14.68
C GLN A 309 -6.37 -18.06 16.01
N HIS A 310 -6.67 -17.16 16.93
CA HIS A 310 -7.21 -17.51 18.25
C HIS A 310 -8.74 -17.42 18.34
N ARG A 311 -9.42 -17.05 17.25
CA ARG A 311 -10.87 -16.79 17.19
C ARG A 311 -11.33 -15.78 18.26
N LEU A 312 -10.55 -14.74 18.43
CA LEU A 312 -10.80 -13.64 19.37
C LEU A 312 -11.09 -12.34 18.62
N PRO A 313 -11.79 -11.39 19.22
CA PRO A 313 -11.87 -10.03 18.70
C PRO A 313 -10.50 -9.34 18.80
N VAL A 314 -10.29 -8.31 18.00
CA VAL A 314 -9.09 -7.46 18.09
C VAL A 314 -9.22 -6.57 19.34
N THR A 315 -8.44 -6.89 20.37
CA THR A 315 -8.43 -6.17 21.66
C THR A 315 -7.16 -5.35 21.85
N ALA A 316 -7.13 -4.50 22.88
CA ALA A 316 -5.94 -3.73 23.26
C ALA A 316 -4.73 -4.65 23.51
N ASP A 317 -4.91 -5.78 24.20
CA ASP A 317 -3.82 -6.72 24.49
C ASP A 317 -3.21 -7.33 23.22
N ILE A 318 -4.05 -7.69 22.25
CA ILE A 318 -3.60 -8.22 20.96
C ILE A 318 -2.84 -7.13 20.17
N ILE A 319 -3.30 -5.88 20.20
CA ILE A 319 -2.62 -4.74 19.57
C ILE A 319 -1.26 -4.50 20.21
N ILE A 320 -1.17 -4.52 21.53
CA ILE A 320 0.08 -4.37 22.27
C ILE A 320 1.04 -5.52 21.95
N ALA A 321 0.56 -6.76 21.91
CA ALA A 321 1.36 -7.93 21.53
C ALA A 321 1.88 -7.81 20.10
N ALA A 322 1.02 -7.43 19.15
CA ALA A 322 1.40 -7.19 17.76
C ALA A 322 2.46 -6.07 17.62
N SER A 323 2.26 -4.96 18.33
CA SER A 323 3.20 -3.84 18.35
C SER A 323 4.57 -4.25 18.88
N ARG A 324 4.64 -5.00 19.99
CA ARG A 324 5.89 -5.51 20.56
C ARG A 324 6.63 -6.45 19.61
N SER A 325 5.89 -7.28 18.87
CA SER A 325 6.46 -8.20 17.88
C SER A 325 7.10 -7.46 16.71
N LEU A 326 6.51 -6.34 16.27
CA LEU A 326 7.05 -5.49 15.20
C LEU A 326 8.21 -4.60 15.68
N GLY A 327 8.18 -4.13 16.93
CA GLY A 327 9.22 -3.27 17.52
C GLY A 327 10.56 -3.99 17.78
N ARG A 328 10.53 -5.31 18.01
CA ARG A 328 11.76 -6.12 18.19
C ARG A 328 12.60 -6.29 16.92
N GLN A 329 12.05 -6.01 15.74
CA GLN A 329 12.81 -6.06 14.47
C GLN A 329 13.54 -4.74 14.16
N GLY A 330 13.29 -3.66 14.90
CA GLY A 330 13.96 -2.35 14.73
C GLY A 330 15.10 -2.07 15.72
N GLY A 331 15.44 -3.00 16.59
CA GLY A 331 16.38 -2.83 17.70
C GLY A 331 17.69 -3.63 17.58
N VAL A 332 18.14 -3.93 16.35
CA VAL A 332 19.51 -4.47 16.13
C VAL A 332 20.08 -3.79 14.88
N LEU A 333 20.68 -2.64 15.06
CA LEU A 333 21.87 -2.13 14.35
C LEU A 333 22.58 -1.17 15.29
#